data_0d914113bb9b8f71df6e4c1d907283b8
#
_entry.id   0d914113bb9b8f71df6e4c1d907283b8
#
_cell.length_a   1.000
_cell.length_b   1.000
_cell.length_c   1.000
_cell.angle_alpha   90.00
_cell.angle_beta   90.00
_cell.angle_gamma   90.00
#
_symmetry.space_group_name_H-M   'P 1'
#
loop_
_entity.id
_entity.type
_entity.pdbx_description
1 polymer ?
#
loop_
_entity_poly.entity_id
_entity_poly.type
_entity_poly.pdbx_seq_one_letter_code
_entity_poly.pdbx_strand_id
1 'polypeptide(L)'
;MITWNNLDTLESFKELSKVGRVDIKEAMSGDNGAKRVKEYNIPMAEGFTYNFASKQVDADVLEALAKLAKEAQLTEKFEALYNGAVINTGENRLVLHQLTRGQLGDAVVADGVDKRKFYVEQQERIAEFANKVHSGEITNAAGEKFTTVVQIGIGGSDLGPRAMY
;
A
#
# COMPACT_ATOMS: atom_id res chain seq x y z
N MET A 1 6.25 7.75 -22.34
CA MET A 1 7.42 7.23 -21.59
C MET A 1 7.34 7.77 -20.17
N ILE A 2 7.50 6.93 -19.16
CA ILE A 2 7.47 7.36 -17.75
C ILE A 2 8.81 7.99 -17.39
N THR A 3 8.77 9.13 -16.69
CA THR A 3 9.95 9.85 -16.20
C THR A 3 10.00 9.79 -14.68
N TRP A 4 11.14 9.41 -14.11
CA TRP A 4 11.36 9.26 -12.67
C TRP A 4 12.06 10.49 -12.08
N ASN A 5 11.39 11.65 -12.19
CA ASN A 5 11.89 12.90 -11.63
C ASN A 5 11.53 13.06 -10.16
N ASN A 6 12.35 13.77 -9.40
CA ASN A 6 12.00 14.19 -8.05
C ASN A 6 10.85 15.19 -8.10
N LEU A 7 9.94 15.14 -7.13
CA LEU A 7 8.76 16.03 -7.11
C LEU A 7 9.13 17.51 -7.05
N ASP A 8 10.19 17.87 -6.35
CA ASP A 8 10.67 19.26 -6.19
C ASP A 8 11.17 19.90 -7.50
N THR A 9 11.42 19.08 -8.53
CA THR A 9 11.77 19.57 -9.88
C THR A 9 10.55 19.96 -10.73
N LEU A 10 9.33 19.56 -10.30
CA LEU A 10 8.08 19.78 -11.04
C LEU A 10 7.51 21.18 -10.77
N GLU A 11 6.99 21.83 -11.81
CA GLU A 11 6.37 23.15 -11.67
C GLU A 11 5.10 23.08 -10.81
N SER A 12 4.26 22.07 -11.00
CA SER A 12 3.06 21.87 -10.19
C SER A 12 3.35 21.65 -8.70
N PHE A 13 4.50 21.10 -8.33
CA PHE A 13 4.93 21.03 -6.94
C PHE A 13 5.27 22.41 -6.38
N LYS A 14 5.93 23.26 -7.17
CA LYS A 14 6.21 24.64 -6.79
C LYS A 14 4.94 25.48 -6.68
N GLU A 15 3.95 25.22 -7.56
CA GLU A 15 2.63 25.85 -7.47
C GLU A 15 1.89 25.43 -6.22
N LEU A 16 1.83 24.12 -5.92
CA LEU A 16 1.22 23.59 -4.69
C LEU A 16 1.80 24.24 -3.43
N SER A 17 3.11 24.50 -3.40
CA SER A 17 3.76 25.15 -2.27
C SER A 17 3.31 26.59 -2.01
N LYS A 18 2.67 27.23 -2.99
CA LYS A 18 2.15 28.61 -2.91
C LYS A 18 0.67 28.66 -2.51
N VAL A 19 -0.04 27.54 -2.57
CA VAL A 19 -1.46 27.46 -2.19
C VAL A 19 -1.60 27.73 -0.69
N GLY A 20 -2.63 28.52 -0.32
CA GLY A 20 -2.91 28.86 1.07
C GLY A 20 -3.20 27.64 1.92
N ARG A 21 -2.89 27.71 3.21
CA ARG A 21 -3.21 26.65 4.16
C ARG A 21 -4.66 26.77 4.61
N VAL A 22 -5.37 25.64 4.62
CA VAL A 22 -6.73 25.53 5.15
C VAL A 22 -6.69 25.52 6.68
N ASP A 23 -7.41 26.43 7.32
CA ASP A 23 -7.68 26.34 8.77
C ASP A 23 -8.73 25.26 9.02
N ILE A 24 -8.27 24.12 9.50
CA ILE A 24 -9.15 22.97 9.77
C ILE A 24 -10.15 23.26 10.89
N LYS A 25 -9.80 24.06 11.88
CA LYS A 25 -10.72 24.42 12.96
C LYS A 25 -11.90 25.21 12.42
N GLU A 26 -11.65 26.18 11.54
CA GLU A 26 -12.68 26.95 10.87
C GLU A 26 -13.49 26.09 9.89
N ALA A 27 -12.81 25.32 9.03
CA ALA A 27 -13.43 24.46 8.02
C ALA A 27 -14.33 23.37 8.60
N MET A 28 -14.07 22.91 9.84
CA MET A 28 -14.84 21.88 10.54
C MET A 28 -15.83 22.46 11.56
N SER A 29 -16.00 23.79 11.63
CA SER A 29 -16.91 24.41 12.57
C SER A 29 -18.36 24.48 12.04
N GLY A 30 -19.34 24.36 12.96
CA GLY A 30 -20.76 24.52 12.67
C GLY A 30 -21.25 23.61 11.54
N ASP A 31 -22.20 24.13 10.75
CA ASP A 31 -22.79 23.40 9.62
C ASP A 31 -21.80 23.05 8.51
N ASN A 32 -20.73 23.84 8.39
CA ASN A 32 -19.65 23.58 7.42
C ASN A 32 -18.98 22.23 7.68
N GLY A 33 -18.74 21.89 8.94
CA GLY A 33 -18.13 20.62 9.31
C GLY A 33 -19.00 19.43 8.89
N ALA A 34 -20.30 19.48 9.15
CA ALA A 34 -21.22 18.42 8.78
C ALA A 34 -21.32 18.25 7.24
N LYS A 35 -21.35 19.35 6.50
CA LYS A 35 -21.33 19.34 5.04
C LYS A 35 -20.03 18.74 4.51
N ARG A 36 -18.89 19.19 5.05
CA ARG A 36 -17.57 18.74 4.65
C ARG A 36 -17.38 17.23 4.86
N VAL A 37 -17.85 16.67 5.99
CA VAL A 37 -17.81 15.23 6.25
C VAL A 37 -18.58 14.43 5.20
N LYS A 38 -19.68 14.97 4.68
CA LYS A 38 -20.47 14.32 3.62
C LYS A 38 -19.83 14.43 2.24
N GLU A 39 -19.18 15.56 1.94
CA GLU A 39 -18.65 15.84 0.60
C GLU A 39 -17.23 15.30 0.41
N TYR A 40 -16.40 15.32 1.46
CA TYR A 40 -14.97 14.95 1.38
C TYR A 40 -14.78 13.46 1.65
N ASN A 41 -15.35 12.63 0.79
CA ASN A 41 -15.19 11.19 0.86
C ASN A 41 -15.10 10.56 -0.54
N ILE A 42 -14.40 9.44 -0.63
CA ILE A 42 -14.19 8.68 -1.85
C ILE A 42 -14.49 7.21 -1.56
N PRO A 43 -15.41 6.56 -2.30
CA PRO A 43 -15.54 5.11 -2.23
C PRO A 43 -14.25 4.42 -2.67
N MET A 44 -13.72 3.54 -1.83
CA MET A 44 -12.46 2.82 -2.10
C MET A 44 -12.72 1.38 -2.56
N ALA A 45 -13.63 0.70 -1.87
CA ALA A 45 -14.04 -0.66 -2.15
C ALA A 45 -15.45 -0.89 -1.55
N GLU A 46 -16.03 -2.05 -1.77
CA GLU A 46 -17.32 -2.41 -1.17
C GLU A 46 -17.27 -2.26 0.36
N GLY A 47 -18.14 -1.43 0.90
CA GLY A 47 -18.22 -1.14 2.33
C GLY A 47 -17.08 -0.30 2.89
N PHE A 48 -16.15 0.18 2.06
CA PHE A 48 -15.00 0.96 2.49
C PHE A 48 -14.94 2.33 1.79
N THR A 49 -14.98 3.39 2.60
CA THR A 49 -14.92 4.78 2.13
C THR A 49 -13.77 5.52 2.80
N TYR A 50 -12.96 6.21 2.02
CA TYR A 50 -11.94 7.11 2.56
C TYR A 50 -12.53 8.50 2.77
N ASN A 51 -12.66 8.92 4.03
CA ASN A 51 -13.07 10.26 4.39
C ASN A 51 -11.86 11.14 4.71
N PHE A 52 -11.72 12.24 3.99
CA PHE A 52 -10.60 13.16 4.13
C PHE A 52 -11.01 14.56 4.63
N ALA A 53 -12.20 14.69 5.22
CA ALA A 53 -12.72 15.95 5.71
C ALA A 53 -11.80 16.66 6.73
N SER A 54 -11.05 15.90 7.53
CA SER A 54 -10.09 16.42 8.52
C SER A 54 -8.71 16.78 7.94
N LYS A 55 -8.50 16.63 6.62
CA LYS A 55 -7.24 17.03 5.98
C LYS A 55 -7.26 18.52 5.64
N GLN A 56 -6.09 19.14 5.61
CA GLN A 56 -5.92 20.56 5.21
C GLN A 56 -6.03 20.72 3.69
N VAL A 57 -7.19 20.37 3.14
CA VAL A 57 -7.48 20.47 1.71
C VAL A 57 -8.80 21.20 1.49
N ASP A 58 -8.85 22.01 0.46
CA ASP A 58 -10.05 22.64 -0.12
C ASP A 58 -10.04 22.43 -1.63
N ALA A 59 -10.89 23.12 -2.36
CA ALA A 59 -10.97 23.00 -3.80
C ALA A 59 -9.66 23.39 -4.48
N ASP A 60 -9.01 24.46 -4.03
CA ASP A 60 -7.76 24.98 -4.62
C ASP A 60 -6.61 24.00 -4.39
N VAL A 61 -6.49 23.47 -3.17
CA VAL A 61 -5.50 22.43 -2.85
C VAL A 61 -5.74 21.17 -3.65
N LEU A 62 -7.00 20.73 -3.80
CA LEU A 62 -7.34 19.54 -4.59
C LEU A 62 -7.01 19.72 -6.08
N GLU A 63 -7.27 20.92 -6.64
CA GLU A 63 -6.89 21.23 -8.01
C GLU A 63 -5.37 21.23 -8.20
N ALA A 64 -4.62 21.82 -7.28
CA ALA A 64 -3.16 21.81 -7.32
C ALA A 64 -2.58 20.39 -7.19
N LEU A 65 -3.16 19.56 -6.31
CA LEU A 65 -2.78 18.14 -6.18
C LEU A 65 -3.10 17.34 -7.45
N ALA A 66 -4.23 17.62 -8.13
CA ALA A 66 -4.56 16.97 -9.39
C ALA A 66 -3.58 17.34 -10.50
N LYS A 67 -3.15 18.61 -10.57
CA LYS A 67 -2.09 19.05 -11.50
C LYS A 67 -0.78 18.32 -11.22
N LEU A 68 -0.39 18.23 -9.94
CA LEU A 68 0.82 17.53 -9.53
C LEU A 68 0.75 16.04 -9.88
N ALA A 69 -0.35 15.38 -9.59
CA ALA A 69 -0.54 13.97 -9.92
C ALA A 69 -0.38 13.70 -11.42
N LYS A 70 -0.94 14.59 -12.25
CA LYS A 70 -0.83 14.50 -13.71
C LYS A 70 0.61 14.75 -14.20
N GLU A 71 1.27 15.82 -13.76
CA GLU A 71 2.65 16.12 -14.15
C GLU A 71 3.63 15.04 -13.67
N ALA A 72 3.43 14.53 -12.44
CA ALA A 72 4.20 13.45 -11.87
C ALA A 72 3.93 12.08 -12.51
N GLN A 73 2.97 11.96 -13.42
CA GLN A 73 2.54 10.69 -14.03
C GLN A 73 2.16 9.63 -12.96
N LEU A 74 1.39 10.03 -11.94
CA LEU A 74 1.12 9.19 -10.78
C LEU A 74 0.42 7.88 -11.15
N THR A 75 -0.59 7.94 -12.03
CA THR A 75 -1.36 6.76 -12.46
C THR A 75 -0.48 5.80 -13.26
N GLU A 76 0.27 6.31 -14.22
CA GLU A 76 1.17 5.53 -15.06
C GLU A 76 2.29 4.87 -14.24
N LYS A 77 2.80 5.59 -13.23
CA LYS A 77 3.79 5.04 -12.29
C LYS A 77 3.21 3.95 -11.40
N PHE A 78 1.97 4.12 -10.94
CA PHE A 78 1.28 3.09 -10.18
C PHE A 78 1.03 1.84 -11.03
N GLU A 79 0.59 2.00 -12.28
CA GLU A 79 0.44 0.88 -13.21
C GLU A 79 1.77 0.18 -13.48
N ALA A 80 2.85 0.93 -13.67
CA ALA A 80 4.18 0.37 -13.83
C ALA A 80 4.62 -0.44 -12.60
N LEU A 81 4.41 0.07 -11.38
CA LEU A 81 4.65 -0.65 -10.13
C LEU A 81 3.84 -1.94 -10.09
N TYR A 82 2.55 -1.84 -10.37
CA TYR A 82 1.63 -2.97 -10.32
C TYR A 82 2.01 -4.08 -11.31
N ASN A 83 2.55 -3.71 -12.47
CA ASN A 83 3.01 -4.61 -13.53
C ASN A 83 4.49 -5.04 -13.38
N GLY A 84 5.14 -4.72 -12.28
CA GLY A 84 6.46 -5.21 -11.95
C GLY A 84 7.61 -4.46 -12.61
N ALA A 85 7.46 -3.18 -12.88
CA ALA A 85 8.61 -2.35 -13.24
C ALA A 85 9.56 -2.17 -12.03
N VAL A 86 10.84 -1.97 -12.31
CA VAL A 86 11.82 -1.61 -11.28
C VAL A 86 11.52 -0.20 -10.79
N ILE A 87 10.96 -0.09 -9.59
CA ILE A 87 10.57 1.18 -8.97
C ILE A 87 11.64 1.68 -7.99
N ASN A 88 12.23 0.78 -7.22
CA ASN A 88 13.34 1.11 -6.36
C ASN A 88 14.63 1.09 -7.16
N THR A 89 14.92 2.19 -7.83
CA THR A 89 16.10 2.33 -8.70
C THR A 89 17.42 2.36 -7.94
N GLY A 90 17.39 2.74 -6.66
CA GLY A 90 18.58 2.75 -5.80
C GLY A 90 19.09 1.35 -5.46
N GLU A 91 18.20 0.37 -5.33
CA GLU A 91 18.51 -1.03 -5.04
C GLU A 91 18.25 -1.97 -6.24
N ASN A 92 17.80 -1.42 -7.36
CA ASN A 92 17.39 -2.15 -8.55
C ASN A 92 16.35 -3.25 -8.24
N ARG A 93 15.30 -2.89 -7.47
CA ARG A 93 14.28 -3.83 -7.01
C ARG A 93 12.88 -3.50 -7.52
N LEU A 94 12.11 -4.56 -7.70
CA LEU A 94 10.66 -4.53 -7.86
C LEU A 94 10.00 -4.27 -6.51
N VAL A 95 8.76 -3.76 -6.53
CA VAL A 95 7.90 -3.62 -5.34
C VAL A 95 6.63 -4.40 -5.61
N LEU A 96 6.54 -5.62 -5.09
CA LEU A 96 5.53 -6.61 -5.50
C LEU A 96 4.60 -7.05 -4.36
N HIS A 97 4.42 -6.22 -3.34
CA HIS A 97 3.56 -6.55 -2.19
C HIS A 97 2.11 -6.87 -2.57
N GLN A 98 1.60 -6.32 -3.66
CA GLN A 98 0.26 -6.60 -4.18
C GLN A 98 0.07 -8.05 -4.60
N LEU A 99 1.13 -8.74 -5.01
CA LEU A 99 1.04 -10.15 -5.46
C LEU A 99 0.73 -11.14 -4.33
N THR A 100 0.90 -10.72 -3.07
CA THR A 100 0.54 -11.54 -1.90
C THR A 100 -0.91 -11.35 -1.45
N ARG A 101 -1.66 -10.43 -2.09
CA ARG A 101 -3.01 -10.01 -1.67
C ARG A 101 -4.10 -10.36 -2.67
N GLY A 102 -3.89 -11.39 -3.46
CA GLY A 102 -4.86 -11.88 -4.42
C GLY A 102 -4.29 -12.05 -5.82
N GLN A 103 -5.10 -12.67 -6.67
CA GLN A 103 -4.77 -13.05 -8.04
C GLN A 103 -5.21 -11.99 -9.07
N LEU A 104 -5.03 -10.71 -8.76
CA LEU A 104 -5.47 -9.61 -9.62
C LEU A 104 -4.39 -9.25 -10.64
N GLY A 105 -4.81 -9.10 -11.91
CA GLY A 105 -3.96 -8.69 -13.02
C GLY A 105 -3.20 -9.83 -13.71
N ASP A 106 -2.38 -9.45 -14.68
CA ASP A 106 -1.60 -10.37 -15.52
C ASP A 106 -0.36 -10.92 -14.82
N ALA A 107 0.35 -11.84 -15.46
CA ALA A 107 1.63 -12.34 -15.01
C ALA A 107 2.65 -11.20 -14.86
N VAL A 108 3.42 -11.23 -13.78
CA VAL A 108 4.55 -10.32 -13.55
C VAL A 108 5.84 -11.10 -13.71
N VAL A 109 6.47 -10.99 -14.87
CA VAL A 109 7.70 -11.74 -15.18
C VAL A 109 8.93 -10.89 -14.89
N ALA A 110 9.80 -11.38 -14.00
CA ALA A 110 11.10 -10.79 -13.72
C ALA A 110 12.15 -11.90 -13.59
N ASP A 111 13.31 -11.69 -14.22
CA ASP A 111 14.40 -12.66 -14.29
C ASP A 111 13.96 -14.05 -14.80
N GLY A 112 13.03 -14.06 -15.77
CA GLY A 112 12.48 -15.30 -16.35
C GLY A 112 11.50 -16.06 -15.45
N VAL A 113 11.13 -15.51 -14.29
CA VAL A 113 10.21 -16.12 -13.33
C VAL A 113 8.91 -15.33 -13.28
N ASP A 114 7.77 -16.01 -13.42
CA ASP A 114 6.46 -15.44 -13.10
C ASP A 114 6.34 -15.26 -11.57
N LYS A 115 6.51 -14.03 -11.11
CA LYS A 115 6.47 -13.69 -9.69
C LYS A 115 5.09 -13.90 -9.08
N ARG A 116 4.01 -13.72 -9.85
CA ARG A 116 2.66 -13.99 -9.36
C ARG A 116 2.49 -15.47 -9.03
N LYS A 117 2.84 -16.35 -9.96
CA LYS A 117 2.80 -17.80 -9.74
C LYS A 117 3.69 -18.21 -8.56
N PHE A 118 4.89 -17.67 -8.49
CA PHE A 118 5.82 -17.91 -7.38
C PHE A 118 5.18 -17.58 -6.02
N TYR A 119 4.52 -16.42 -5.87
CA TYR A 119 3.89 -16.04 -4.59
C TYR A 119 2.72 -16.96 -4.23
N VAL A 120 1.92 -17.41 -5.20
CA VAL A 120 0.86 -18.41 -4.96
C VAL A 120 1.44 -19.70 -4.43
N GLU A 121 2.46 -20.24 -5.10
CA GLU A 121 3.15 -21.46 -4.68
C GLU A 121 3.76 -21.32 -3.26
N GLN A 122 4.30 -20.14 -2.92
CA GLN A 122 4.79 -19.92 -1.55
C GLN A 122 3.66 -19.88 -0.52
N GLN A 123 2.51 -19.29 -0.83
CA GLN A 123 1.34 -19.31 0.07
C GLN A 123 0.82 -20.73 0.29
N GLU A 124 0.74 -21.56 -0.75
CA GLU A 124 0.36 -22.97 -0.64
C GLU A 124 1.35 -23.76 0.22
N ARG A 125 2.66 -23.58 0.04
CA ARG A 125 3.69 -24.21 0.87
C ARG A 125 3.61 -23.80 2.34
N ILE A 126 3.31 -22.53 2.62
CA ILE A 126 3.11 -22.04 4.00
C ILE A 126 1.89 -22.72 4.63
N ALA A 127 0.78 -22.79 3.89
CA ALA A 127 -0.44 -23.45 4.37
C ALA A 127 -0.21 -24.94 4.63
N GLU A 128 0.47 -25.64 3.72
CA GLU A 128 0.82 -27.06 3.89
C GLU A 128 1.70 -27.27 5.13
N PHE A 129 2.74 -26.46 5.29
CA PHE A 129 3.62 -26.54 6.47
C PHE A 129 2.85 -26.31 7.78
N ALA A 130 2.03 -25.26 7.85
CA ALA A 130 1.22 -24.96 9.03
C ALA A 130 0.27 -26.12 9.37
N ASN A 131 -0.39 -26.70 8.36
CA ASN A 131 -1.27 -27.86 8.56
C ASN A 131 -0.52 -29.08 9.09
N LYS A 132 0.68 -29.37 8.61
CA LYS A 132 1.52 -30.45 9.10
C LYS A 132 1.97 -30.27 10.55
N VAL A 133 2.28 -29.03 10.95
CA VAL A 133 2.58 -28.72 12.35
C VAL A 133 1.35 -28.91 13.24
N HIS A 134 0.19 -28.39 12.82
CA HIS A 134 -1.06 -28.49 13.58
C HIS A 134 -1.55 -29.95 13.71
N SER A 135 -1.45 -30.73 12.66
CA SER A 135 -1.82 -32.16 12.71
C SER A 135 -0.87 -32.98 13.57
N GLY A 136 0.36 -32.55 13.77
CA GLY A 136 1.42 -33.26 14.43
C GLY A 136 2.17 -34.26 13.52
N GLU A 137 2.09 -34.06 12.19
CA GLU A 137 2.95 -34.73 11.22
C GLU A 137 4.39 -34.24 11.35
N ILE A 138 4.55 -32.94 11.65
CA ILE A 138 5.84 -32.32 12.01
C ILE A 138 5.87 -32.15 13.52
N THR A 139 6.87 -32.79 14.17
CA THR A 139 7.07 -32.81 15.61
C THR A 139 8.44 -32.29 15.99
N ASN A 140 8.67 -32.09 17.30
CA ASN A 140 9.98 -31.82 17.85
C ASN A 140 10.88 -33.07 17.83
N ALA A 141 12.12 -32.95 18.25
CA ALA A 141 13.08 -34.10 18.29
C ALA A 141 12.67 -35.23 19.21
N ALA A 142 11.77 -34.99 20.17
CA ALA A 142 11.19 -36.01 21.05
C ALA A 142 9.93 -36.69 20.50
N GLY A 143 9.49 -36.32 19.30
CA GLY A 143 8.25 -36.80 18.68
C GLY A 143 6.97 -36.15 19.21
N GLU A 144 7.07 -35.03 19.91
CA GLU A 144 5.94 -34.32 20.49
C GLU A 144 5.49 -33.17 19.62
N LYS A 145 4.20 -32.81 19.67
CA LYS A 145 3.66 -31.64 18.97
C LYS A 145 4.25 -30.34 19.54
N PHE A 146 4.48 -29.37 18.66
CA PHE A 146 4.82 -28.03 19.09
C PHE A 146 3.63 -27.37 19.79
N THR A 147 3.86 -26.81 20.96
CA THR A 147 2.85 -26.10 21.78
C THR A 147 3.19 -24.62 21.95
N THR A 148 4.38 -24.21 21.56
CA THR A 148 4.88 -22.85 21.77
C THR A 148 5.56 -22.35 20.52
N VAL A 149 5.23 -21.11 20.14
CA VAL A 149 5.90 -20.35 19.08
C VAL A 149 6.61 -19.17 19.70
N VAL A 150 7.90 -19.01 19.43
CA VAL A 150 8.67 -17.83 19.86
C VAL A 150 8.89 -16.91 18.67
N GLN A 151 8.24 -15.76 18.69
CA GLN A 151 8.41 -14.72 17.69
C GLN A 151 9.56 -13.78 18.09
N ILE A 152 10.56 -13.69 17.23
CA ILE A 152 11.69 -12.77 17.38
C ILE A 152 11.66 -11.78 16.22
N GLY A 153 11.60 -10.48 16.53
CA GLY A 153 11.57 -9.46 15.49
C GLY A 153 11.65 -8.04 16.04
N ILE A 154 12.01 -7.10 15.17
CA ILE A 154 12.09 -5.67 15.45
C ILE A 154 11.21 -4.93 14.44
N GLY A 155 10.42 -3.94 14.90
CA GLY A 155 9.57 -3.13 14.03
C GLY A 155 8.55 -3.98 13.26
N GLY A 156 8.59 -3.95 11.93
CA GLY A 156 7.64 -4.67 11.08
C GLY A 156 7.65 -6.19 11.25
N SER A 157 8.78 -6.77 11.66
CA SER A 157 8.87 -8.20 11.94
C SER A 157 8.19 -8.62 13.26
N ASP A 158 7.87 -7.68 14.14
CA ASP A 158 7.16 -7.90 15.41
C ASP A 158 5.72 -7.39 15.34
N LEU A 159 5.51 -6.16 14.83
CA LEU A 159 4.21 -5.50 14.88
C LEU A 159 3.12 -6.23 14.10
N GLY A 160 3.44 -6.80 12.93
CA GLY A 160 2.50 -7.56 12.12
C GLY A 160 1.99 -8.80 12.86
N PRO A 161 2.85 -9.74 13.26
CA PRO A 161 2.46 -10.91 14.06
C PRO A 161 1.71 -10.55 15.34
N ARG A 162 2.18 -9.53 16.08
CA ARG A 162 1.54 -9.07 17.31
C ARG A 162 0.13 -8.50 17.09
N ALA A 163 -0.12 -7.84 15.96
CA ALA A 163 -1.43 -7.29 15.64
C ALA A 163 -2.45 -8.38 15.25
N MET A 164 -1.97 -9.55 14.79
CA MET A 164 -2.80 -10.64 14.32
C MET A 164 -3.08 -11.70 15.40
N TYR A 165 -2.27 -11.72 16.47
CA TYR A 165 -2.43 -12.61 17.61
C TYR A 165 -3.33 -11.99 18.68
#